data_dfe306eb360af90d692427f9489f4264
#
_entry.id   dfe306eb360af90d692427f9489f4264
#
_cell.length_a   1.000
_cell.length_b   1.000
_cell.length_c   1.000
_cell.angle_alpha   90.00
_cell.angle_beta   90.00
_cell.angle_gamma   90.00
#
_symmetry.space_group_name_H-M   'P 1'
#
loop_
_entity.id
_entity.type
_entity.pdbx_description
1 polymer ?
#
loop_
_entity_poly.entity_id
_entity_poly.type
_entity_poly.pdbx_seq_one_letter_code
_entity_poly.pdbx_strand_id
1 'polypeptide(L)'
;MNNLEQKIKDFSEAIRETKEYQAYKKAAEIYNNDKHAQELLNEFNVARQNVAIFRQGNFPGLEEENKKLDDLFKKVKNNNAINYWTKTQAELQLLIGGMATEISNSIEFPFTLPQSGGGCCG
;
A
#
# COMPACT_ATOMS: atom_id res chain seq x y z
N MET A 1 -27.30 3.36 -19.87
CA MET A 1 -26.19 3.88 -19.04
C MET A 1 -26.16 5.38 -19.16
N ASN A 2 -26.11 6.11 -18.05
CA ASN A 2 -26.11 7.55 -18.12
C ASN A 2 -24.72 8.09 -18.48
N ASN A 3 -24.65 9.38 -18.77
CA ASN A 3 -23.41 10.03 -19.19
C ASN A 3 -22.32 9.93 -18.12
N LEU A 4 -22.68 10.08 -16.86
CA LEU A 4 -21.71 10.02 -15.77
C LEU A 4 -21.06 8.63 -15.67
N GLU A 5 -21.87 7.57 -15.75
CA GLU A 5 -21.35 6.20 -15.72
C GLU A 5 -20.38 5.95 -16.86
N GLN A 6 -20.71 6.43 -18.06
CA GLN A 6 -19.82 6.27 -19.21
C GLN A 6 -18.50 7.00 -19.01
N LYS A 7 -18.54 8.22 -18.46
CA LYS A 7 -17.34 8.99 -18.17
C LYS A 7 -16.45 8.33 -17.12
N ILE A 8 -17.07 7.72 -16.11
CA ILE A 8 -16.33 6.96 -15.11
C ILE A 8 -15.62 5.77 -15.74
N LYS A 9 -16.31 5.07 -16.64
CA LYS A 9 -15.75 3.94 -17.35
C LYS A 9 -14.56 4.36 -18.22
N ASP A 10 -14.72 5.44 -18.97
CA ASP A 10 -13.67 5.97 -19.83
C ASP A 10 -12.47 6.42 -18.97
N PHE A 11 -12.71 7.06 -17.85
CA PHE A 11 -11.68 7.50 -16.93
C PHE A 11 -10.92 6.30 -16.34
N SER A 12 -11.65 5.25 -15.96
CA SER A 12 -11.04 4.03 -15.43
C SER A 12 -10.13 3.37 -16.45
N GLU A 13 -10.57 3.34 -17.71
CA GLU A 13 -9.76 2.80 -18.80
C GLU A 13 -8.49 3.63 -19.01
N ALA A 14 -8.62 4.95 -18.94
CA ALA A 14 -7.49 5.84 -19.07
C ALA A 14 -6.45 5.60 -17.96
N ILE A 15 -6.91 5.37 -16.73
CA ILE A 15 -6.00 5.04 -15.61
C ILE A 15 -5.26 3.74 -15.91
N ARG A 16 -5.97 2.72 -16.39
CA ARG A 16 -5.36 1.43 -16.70
C ARG A 16 -4.31 1.51 -17.80
N GLU A 17 -4.38 2.52 -18.64
CA GLU A 17 -3.41 2.72 -19.72
C GLU A 17 -2.16 3.48 -19.27
N THR A 18 -2.15 4.04 -18.07
CA THR A 18 -0.99 4.76 -17.57
C THR A 18 0.18 3.82 -17.28
N LYS A 19 1.39 4.36 -17.37
CA LYS A 19 2.59 3.59 -17.01
C LYS A 19 2.60 3.24 -15.54
N GLU A 20 2.06 4.12 -14.69
CA GLU A 20 1.97 3.89 -13.25
C GLU A 20 1.10 2.67 -12.94
N TYR A 21 -0.06 2.56 -13.59
CA TYR A 21 -0.93 1.41 -13.38
C TYR A 21 -0.32 0.14 -13.92
N GLN A 22 0.29 0.19 -15.11
CA GLN A 22 0.90 -0.99 -15.71
C GLN A 22 2.07 -1.51 -14.85
N ALA A 23 2.87 -0.60 -14.31
CA ALA A 23 3.96 -0.97 -13.41
C ALA A 23 3.43 -1.60 -12.12
N TYR A 24 2.39 -1.02 -11.54
CA TYR A 24 1.76 -1.57 -10.34
C TYR A 24 1.21 -2.98 -10.59
N LYS A 25 0.54 -3.17 -11.70
CA LYS A 25 -0.04 -4.47 -12.05
C LYS A 25 1.04 -5.54 -12.20
N LYS A 26 2.13 -5.19 -12.88
CA LYS A 26 3.26 -6.09 -13.03
C LYS A 26 3.90 -6.42 -11.68
N ALA A 27 4.10 -5.42 -10.84
CA ALA A 27 4.66 -5.61 -9.51
C ALA A 27 3.78 -6.50 -8.65
N ALA A 28 2.45 -6.32 -8.73
CA ALA A 28 1.49 -7.15 -8.01
C ALA A 28 1.57 -8.61 -8.46
N GLU A 29 1.69 -8.85 -9.76
CA GLU A 29 1.83 -10.21 -10.28
C GLU A 29 3.11 -10.87 -9.77
N ILE A 30 4.22 -10.15 -9.78
CA ILE A 30 5.50 -10.66 -9.28
C ILE A 30 5.38 -11.02 -7.79
N TYR A 31 4.80 -10.12 -7.00
CA TYR A 31 4.63 -10.35 -5.57
C TYR A 31 3.69 -11.53 -5.31
N ASN A 32 2.58 -11.62 -6.04
CA ASN A 32 1.60 -12.69 -5.85
C ASN A 32 2.13 -14.07 -6.23
N ASN A 33 3.19 -14.12 -7.02
CA ASN A 33 3.84 -15.36 -7.40
C ASN A 33 5.11 -15.65 -6.58
N ASP A 34 5.44 -14.79 -5.64
CA ASP A 34 6.64 -14.92 -4.82
C ASP A 34 6.26 -15.28 -3.38
N LYS A 35 6.22 -16.58 -3.11
CA LYS A 35 5.86 -17.09 -1.79
C LYS A 35 6.80 -16.60 -0.70
N HIS A 36 8.08 -16.53 -1.00
CA HIS A 36 9.06 -16.07 -0.03
C HIS A 36 8.80 -14.61 0.38
N ALA A 37 8.52 -13.75 -0.59
CA ALA A 37 8.21 -12.35 -0.31
C ALA A 37 6.95 -12.24 0.54
N GLN A 38 5.92 -13.02 0.24
CA GLN A 38 4.67 -13.00 1.00
C GLN A 38 4.88 -13.45 2.45
N GLU A 39 5.63 -14.54 2.63
CA GLU A 39 5.94 -15.05 3.96
C GLU A 39 6.76 -14.03 4.76
N LEU A 40 7.74 -13.42 4.13
CA LEU A 40 8.59 -12.43 4.77
C LEU A 40 7.78 -11.21 5.23
N LEU A 41 6.89 -10.72 4.37
CA LEU A 41 6.04 -9.58 4.73
C LEU A 41 5.08 -9.95 5.85
N ASN A 42 4.52 -11.17 5.81
CA ASN A 42 3.65 -11.64 6.87
C ASN A 42 4.38 -11.74 8.21
N GLU A 43 5.60 -12.30 8.22
CA GLU A 43 6.41 -12.38 9.43
C GLU A 43 6.72 -10.99 9.99
N PHE A 44 7.01 -10.06 9.10
CA PHE A 44 7.27 -8.67 9.50
C PHE A 44 6.05 -8.05 10.16
N ASN A 45 4.87 -8.24 9.56
CA ASN A 45 3.63 -7.70 10.12
C ASN A 45 3.29 -8.32 11.48
N VAL A 46 3.50 -9.62 11.64
CA VAL A 46 3.30 -10.30 12.92
C VAL A 46 4.27 -9.76 13.97
N ALA A 47 5.53 -9.55 13.60
CA ALA A 47 6.52 -8.99 14.53
C ALA A 47 6.15 -7.58 14.97
N ARG A 48 5.61 -6.77 14.05
CA ARG A 48 5.13 -5.42 14.40
C ARG A 48 4.00 -5.48 15.42
N GLN A 49 3.06 -6.39 15.22
CA GLN A 49 1.96 -6.58 16.16
C GLN A 49 2.47 -7.05 17.52
N ASN A 50 3.42 -7.97 17.54
CA ASN A 50 4.00 -8.47 18.78
C ASN A 50 4.69 -7.37 19.57
N VAL A 51 5.46 -6.52 18.89
CA VAL A 51 6.10 -5.37 19.55
C VAL A 51 5.05 -4.46 20.19
N ALA A 52 3.97 -4.18 19.48
CA ALA A 52 2.90 -3.35 20.01
C ALA A 52 2.25 -3.98 21.23
N ILE A 53 1.97 -5.28 21.18
CA ILE A 53 1.36 -6.02 22.29
C ILE A 53 2.29 -6.02 23.52
N PHE A 54 3.58 -6.32 23.32
CA PHE A 54 4.55 -6.39 24.40
C PHE A 54 4.73 -5.03 25.06
N ARG A 55 4.72 -3.97 24.24
CA ARG A 55 4.88 -2.61 24.77
C ARG A 55 3.66 -2.18 25.60
N GLN A 56 2.46 -2.42 25.08
CA GLN A 56 1.22 -2.06 25.79
C GLN A 56 1.05 -2.82 27.09
N GLY A 57 1.40 -4.11 27.09
CA GLY A 57 1.22 -4.95 28.27
C GLY A 57 2.40 -4.95 29.23
N ASN A 58 3.45 -4.21 28.92
CA ASN A 58 4.70 -4.25 29.70
C ASN A 58 5.21 -5.68 29.89
N PHE A 59 5.07 -6.51 28.88
CA PHE A 59 5.54 -7.89 28.95
C PHE A 59 7.06 -7.94 28.87
N PRO A 60 7.69 -8.89 29.60
CA PRO A 60 9.12 -9.10 29.43
C PRO A 60 9.44 -9.61 28.04
N GLY A 61 10.61 -9.27 27.53
CA GLY A 61 11.01 -9.72 26.21
C GLY A 61 10.80 -8.71 25.09
N LEU A 62 10.44 -7.48 25.43
CA LEU A 62 10.25 -6.42 24.43
C LEU A 62 11.51 -6.19 23.59
N GLU A 63 12.69 -6.22 24.22
CA GLU A 63 13.96 -6.03 23.52
C GLU A 63 14.17 -7.09 22.44
N GLU A 64 13.87 -8.34 22.77
CA GLU A 64 14.01 -9.44 21.82
C GLU A 64 13.04 -9.30 20.65
N GLU A 65 11.80 -8.87 20.94
CA GLU A 65 10.81 -8.64 19.90
C GLU A 65 11.22 -7.48 18.99
N ASN A 66 11.77 -6.41 19.56
CA ASN A 66 12.30 -5.29 18.79
C ASN A 66 13.45 -5.72 17.88
N LYS A 67 14.34 -6.57 18.37
CA LYS A 67 15.45 -7.06 17.59
C LYS A 67 14.96 -7.92 16.42
N LYS A 68 13.99 -8.78 16.68
CA LYS A 68 13.38 -9.60 15.64
C LYS A 68 12.73 -8.72 14.57
N LEU A 69 12.03 -7.68 15.00
CA LEU A 69 11.41 -6.73 14.06
C LEU A 69 12.46 -6.02 13.21
N ASP A 70 13.56 -5.57 13.81
CA ASP A 70 14.65 -4.93 13.09
C ASP A 70 15.26 -5.84 12.03
N ASP A 71 15.50 -7.09 12.39
CA ASP A 71 16.09 -8.06 11.46
C ASP A 71 15.15 -8.31 10.27
N LEU A 72 13.86 -8.43 10.56
CA LEU A 72 12.86 -8.62 9.52
C LEU A 72 12.71 -7.37 8.65
N PHE A 73 12.79 -6.19 9.24
CA PHE A 73 12.75 -4.93 8.50
C PHE A 73 13.89 -4.85 7.48
N LYS A 74 15.08 -5.24 7.88
CA LYS A 74 16.23 -5.26 6.97
C LYS A 74 16.00 -6.21 5.80
N LYS A 75 15.45 -7.39 6.08
CA LYS A 75 15.14 -8.37 5.04
C LYS A 75 14.08 -7.84 4.08
N VAL A 76 13.04 -7.22 4.60
CA VAL A 76 11.99 -6.60 3.78
C VAL A 76 12.58 -5.51 2.89
N LYS A 77 13.42 -4.65 3.46
CA LYS A 77 14.08 -3.58 2.71
C LYS A 77 14.95 -4.09 1.58
N ASN A 78 15.48 -5.28 1.71
CA ASN A 78 16.36 -5.87 0.71
C ASN A 78 15.62 -6.82 -0.25
N ASN A 79 14.32 -6.98 -0.09
CA ASN A 79 13.54 -7.85 -0.97
C ASN A 79 13.02 -7.06 -2.16
N ASN A 80 13.46 -7.45 -3.35
CA ASN A 80 13.14 -6.73 -4.58
C ASN A 80 11.66 -6.75 -4.93
N ALA A 81 11.00 -7.90 -4.75
CA ALA A 81 9.57 -8.02 -5.07
C ALA A 81 8.72 -7.11 -4.19
N ILE A 82 9.01 -7.07 -2.89
CA ILE A 82 8.30 -6.21 -1.95
C ILE A 82 8.55 -4.73 -2.28
N ASN A 83 9.81 -4.38 -2.52
CA ASN A 83 10.17 -2.99 -2.81
C ASN A 83 9.53 -2.49 -4.09
N TYR A 84 9.52 -3.31 -5.12
CA TYR A 84 8.91 -2.95 -6.39
C TYR A 84 7.41 -2.74 -6.24
N TRP A 85 6.75 -3.66 -5.53
CA TRP A 85 5.32 -3.55 -5.27
C TRP A 85 4.98 -2.30 -4.46
N THR A 86 5.71 -2.04 -3.38
CA THR A 86 5.49 -0.88 -2.52
C THR A 86 5.72 0.43 -3.28
N LYS A 87 6.79 0.48 -4.07
CA LYS A 87 7.12 1.67 -4.86
C LYS A 87 6.05 1.98 -5.90
N THR A 88 5.62 0.97 -6.66
CA THR A 88 4.62 1.17 -7.70
C THR A 88 3.26 1.51 -7.11
N GLN A 89 2.93 0.95 -5.95
CA GLN A 89 1.71 1.28 -5.24
C GLN A 89 1.71 2.75 -4.82
N ALA A 90 2.82 3.24 -4.27
CA ALA A 90 2.95 4.63 -3.86
C ALA A 90 2.83 5.58 -5.06
N GLU A 91 3.46 5.24 -6.17
CA GLU A 91 3.40 6.06 -7.39
C GLU A 91 1.98 6.12 -7.96
N LEU A 92 1.28 5.00 -7.95
CA LEU A 92 -0.11 4.97 -8.41
C LEU A 92 -1.03 5.78 -7.47
N GLN A 93 -0.80 5.67 -6.17
CA GLN A 93 -1.56 6.46 -5.19
C GLN A 93 -1.34 7.95 -5.38
N LEU A 94 -0.12 8.37 -5.69
CA LEU A 94 0.16 9.78 -5.98
C LEU A 94 -0.58 10.26 -7.24
N LEU A 95 -0.59 9.44 -8.27
CA LEU A 95 -1.31 9.77 -9.50
C LEU A 95 -2.80 9.93 -9.24
N ILE A 96 -3.41 8.96 -8.56
CA ILE A 96 -4.84 8.99 -8.26
C ILE A 96 -5.17 10.15 -7.31
N GLY A 97 -4.32 10.39 -6.31
CA GLY A 97 -4.50 11.50 -5.39
C GLY A 97 -4.48 12.85 -6.10
N GLY A 98 -3.58 13.02 -7.07
CA GLY A 98 -3.52 14.23 -7.88
C GLY A 98 -4.78 14.44 -8.70
N MET A 99 -5.30 13.37 -9.28
CA MET A 99 -6.56 13.44 -10.03
C MET A 99 -7.74 13.78 -9.13
N ALA A 100 -7.80 13.18 -7.94
CA ALA A 100 -8.86 13.47 -6.98
C ALA A 100 -8.84 14.95 -6.56
N THR A 101 -7.64 15.51 -6.38
CA THR A 101 -7.49 16.93 -6.07
C THR A 101 -8.01 17.81 -7.22
N GLU A 102 -7.66 17.46 -8.44
CA GLU A 102 -8.14 18.21 -9.62
C GLU A 102 -9.65 18.17 -9.73
N ILE A 103 -10.23 17.00 -9.53
CA ILE A 103 -11.69 16.85 -9.58
C ILE A 103 -12.34 17.68 -8.48
N SER A 104 -11.80 17.62 -7.25
CA SER A 104 -12.32 18.37 -6.11
C SER A 104 -12.30 19.88 -6.39
N ASN A 105 -11.21 20.36 -6.98
CA ASN A 105 -11.09 21.79 -7.33
C ASN A 105 -12.08 22.17 -8.44
N SER A 106 -12.27 21.29 -9.41
CA SER A 106 -13.17 21.58 -10.54
C SER A 106 -14.62 21.65 -10.13
N ILE A 107 -15.05 20.81 -9.21
CA ILE A 107 -16.45 20.79 -8.76
C ILE A 107 -16.66 21.56 -7.45
N GLU A 108 -15.59 22.11 -6.89
CA GLU A 108 -15.63 22.87 -5.63
C GLU A 108 -16.28 22.09 -4.49
N PHE A 109 -15.92 20.78 -4.42
CA PHE A 109 -16.45 19.88 -3.40
C PHE A 109 -15.43 18.76 -3.17
N PRO A 110 -15.22 18.33 -1.92
CA PRO A 110 -14.27 17.22 -1.67
C PRO A 110 -14.71 15.97 -2.42
N PHE A 111 -13.84 15.47 -3.26
CA PHE A 111 -14.14 14.31 -4.09
C PHE A 111 -13.99 13.00 -3.31
N THR A 112 -13.00 12.94 -2.41
CA THR A 112 -12.76 11.75 -1.62
C THR A 112 -13.18 11.97 -0.19
N LEU A 113 -13.76 10.93 0.41
CA LEU A 113 -14.13 10.99 1.82
C LEU A 113 -12.88 10.95 2.69
N PRO A 114 -12.89 11.63 3.86
CA PRO A 114 -11.78 11.54 4.78
C PRO A 114 -11.55 10.09 5.16
N GLN A 115 -10.31 9.66 5.11
CA GLN A 115 -9.94 8.33 5.54
C GLN A 115 -10.03 8.27 7.04
N SER A 116 -10.79 7.34 7.53
CA SER A 116 -10.72 7.07 8.94
C SER A 116 -9.38 6.44 9.16
N GLY A 117 -8.67 6.93 9.99
CA GLY A 117 -7.39 6.58 10.18
C GLY A 117 -7.00 5.24 9.88
N GLY A 118 -6.37 4.65 9.96
CA GLY A 118 -6.07 3.40 9.84
C GLY A 118 -5.63 2.90 8.61
N GLY A 119 -5.89 3.44 7.90
CA GLY A 119 -5.68 2.92 6.80
C GLY A 119 -4.49 2.29 6.49
N CYS A 120 -4.06 2.24 6.28
CA CYS A 120 -3.23 1.67 5.86
C CYS A 120 -2.38 1.18 5.82
N CYS A 121 -2.10 1.11 5.91
CA CYS A 121 -1.28 0.68 5.91
C CYS A 121 -0.68 0.01 5.74
N GLY A 122 -0.70 -0.15 5.50
CA GLY A 122 -0.15 -0.89 5.30
C GLY A 122 0.69 -1.50 5.25
#